data_f4ad34b91de0a6015923c096f70c04ee
#
_entry.id   f4ad34b91de0a6015923c096f70c04ee
#
_cell.length_a   1.000
_cell.length_b   1.000
_cell.length_c   1.000
_cell.angle_alpha   90.00
_cell.angle_beta   90.00
_cell.angle_gamma   90.00
#
_symmetry.space_group_name_H-M   'P 1'
#
loop_
_entity.id
_entity.type
_entity.pdbx_description
1 polymer ?
#
loop_
_entity_poly.entity_id
_entity_poly.type
_entity_poly.pdbx_seq_one_letter_code
_entity_poly.pdbx_strand_id
1 'polypeptide(L)'
;MRILTRRTFVLVAALGVIGCAKEGDKRASSAGGRPAGKPLTIAVIPKGTTHDFWRAIHAGAVQAAQELSATGDSVKVIWKGPLREDDREQQVQVIEGFVSQGVSGIVLAPLDNHALVRPVEDAKKAGVPTVIIDSGLESDAMESYISTDNRKGGELAADRLGTLLGGKGNVLVMRYAEGSASTTERENGFLDRLKSAYPGIKVVSSDQYSGATRETGKRTSENLLNRFGGDLQGVFVPNETGTIGMLLALQDMGKAGKIRFVGFDASPILIDALRSGQLDGIAVQNPMRMGYLGVKTMVAHLRGQPIEKRIDTGVTMVTPQNLDQPDMKALVSPPTAKYLTGA
;
A
#
# COMPACT_ATOMS: atom_id res chain seq x y z
N MET A 1 -51.84 2.52 -74.17
CA MET A 1 -52.79 1.50 -74.73
C MET A 1 -53.11 0.50 -73.59
N ARG A 2 -54.34 0.45 -73.20
CA ARG A 2 -55.08 -0.56 -72.42
C ARG A 2 -54.62 -0.84 -70.97
N ILE A 3 -55.33 -0.41 -69.98
CA ILE A 3 -56.68 -0.74 -69.45
C ILE A 3 -56.62 -1.73 -68.27
N LEU A 4 -57.05 -1.18 -67.14
CA LEU A 4 -57.97 -1.72 -66.09
C LEU A 4 -57.75 -3.14 -65.56
N THR A 5 -57.88 -3.43 -64.28
CA THR A 5 -59.15 -3.32 -63.48
C THR A 5 -58.88 -3.53 -61.97
N ARG A 6 -59.66 -2.79 -61.19
CA ARG A 6 -60.07 -2.94 -59.79
C ARG A 6 -60.57 -4.34 -59.48
N ARG A 7 -60.44 -4.79 -58.24
CA ARG A 7 -61.55 -5.34 -57.42
C ARG A 7 -61.33 -5.30 -55.95
N THR A 8 -62.12 -4.54 -55.31
CA THR A 8 -62.46 -4.44 -53.90
C THR A 8 -63.25 -5.66 -53.43
N PHE A 9 -63.04 -6.20 -52.26
CA PHE A 9 -64.09 -6.90 -51.50
C PHE A 9 -63.98 -6.61 -50.00
N VAL A 10 -65.12 -6.44 -49.43
CA VAL A 10 -65.46 -5.84 -48.14
C VAL A 10 -65.99 -6.94 -47.19
N LEU A 11 -65.76 -6.72 -45.90
CA LEU A 11 -66.47 -7.20 -44.71
C LEU A 11 -66.57 -8.71 -44.43
N VAL A 12 -66.31 -9.07 -43.18
CA VAL A 12 -67.35 -9.27 -42.13
C VAL A 12 -66.71 -9.41 -40.76
N ALA A 13 -67.27 -8.67 -39.80
CA ALA A 13 -66.97 -8.74 -38.37
C ALA A 13 -67.69 -9.92 -37.72
N ALA A 14 -67.10 -10.53 -36.70
CA ALA A 14 -67.83 -11.32 -35.70
C ALA A 14 -67.24 -11.06 -34.31
N LEU A 15 -68.04 -10.45 -33.45
CA LEU A 15 -67.87 -10.36 -32.01
C LEU A 15 -68.07 -11.75 -31.37
N GLY A 16 -67.19 -12.07 -30.42
CA GLY A 16 -67.34 -13.16 -29.46
C GLY A 16 -66.80 -12.77 -28.12
N VAL A 17 -67.62 -12.32 -27.21
CA VAL A 17 -67.37 -12.10 -25.80
C VAL A 17 -67.66 -13.38 -25.05
N ILE A 18 -66.85 -13.80 -24.08
CA ILE A 18 -67.01 -14.65 -22.86
C ILE A 18 -65.63 -15.18 -22.53
N GLY A 19 -65.04 -15.01 -21.37
CA GLY A 19 -65.38 -15.14 -20.02
C GLY A 19 -64.13 -15.02 -19.12
N CYS A 20 -64.31 -14.46 -17.96
CA CYS A 20 -63.31 -14.30 -16.87
C CYS A 20 -62.75 -15.63 -16.39
N ALA A 21 -61.42 -15.69 -16.24
CA ALA A 21 -60.78 -16.43 -15.15
C ALA A 21 -59.54 -15.65 -14.66
N LYS A 22 -59.60 -15.17 -13.43
CA LYS A 22 -58.49 -14.62 -12.67
C LYS A 22 -57.61 -15.80 -12.22
N GLU A 23 -56.45 -15.95 -12.80
CA GLU A 23 -55.34 -16.69 -12.15
C GLU A 23 -54.21 -15.71 -11.89
N GLY A 24 -53.89 -15.57 -10.60
CA GLY A 24 -52.87 -14.67 -10.12
C GLY A 24 -51.50 -15.19 -10.47
N ASP A 25 -50.88 -14.63 -11.47
CA ASP A 25 -49.47 -14.86 -11.78
C ASP A 25 -48.63 -14.06 -10.80
N LYS A 26 -48.16 -14.73 -9.74
CA LYS A 26 -47.11 -14.24 -8.88
C LYS A 26 -45.82 -14.19 -9.72
N ARG A 27 -45.64 -13.10 -10.45
CA ARG A 27 -44.28 -12.75 -10.93
C ARG A 27 -43.41 -12.54 -9.71
N ALA A 28 -42.62 -13.57 -9.36
CA ALA A 28 -41.45 -13.41 -8.55
C ALA A 28 -40.61 -12.32 -9.22
N SER A 29 -40.48 -11.19 -8.54
CA SER A 29 -39.53 -10.17 -8.91
C SER A 29 -38.13 -10.84 -8.78
N SER A 30 -37.61 -11.31 -9.90
CA SER A 30 -36.19 -11.60 -10.01
C SER A 30 -35.46 -10.29 -9.66
N ALA A 31 -34.82 -10.26 -8.50
CA ALA A 31 -33.88 -9.21 -8.15
C ALA A 31 -32.94 -9.06 -9.34
N GLY A 32 -33.09 -7.96 -10.06
CA GLY A 32 -32.30 -7.65 -11.25
C GLY A 32 -30.82 -7.60 -10.85
N GLY A 33 -30.10 -8.69 -11.08
CA GLY A 33 -28.66 -8.71 -11.00
C GLY A 33 -28.15 -7.63 -11.96
N ARG A 34 -27.38 -6.71 -11.44
CA ARG A 34 -26.65 -5.72 -12.25
C ARG A 34 -25.89 -6.50 -13.33
N PRO A 35 -25.95 -6.13 -14.62
CA PRO A 35 -25.23 -6.89 -15.64
C PRO A 35 -23.73 -6.92 -15.24
N ALA A 36 -23.16 -8.12 -15.18
CA ALA A 36 -21.75 -8.31 -14.87
C ALA A 36 -20.92 -7.48 -15.84
N GLY A 37 -20.09 -6.58 -15.31
CA GLY A 37 -19.18 -5.79 -16.11
C GLY A 37 -18.16 -6.67 -16.82
N LYS A 38 -17.44 -6.13 -17.82
CA LYS A 38 -16.31 -6.84 -18.43
C LYS A 38 -15.33 -7.30 -17.35
N PRO A 39 -14.78 -8.54 -17.45
CA PRO A 39 -13.74 -9.01 -16.55
C PRO A 39 -12.57 -8.01 -16.50
N LEU A 40 -12.11 -7.70 -15.30
CA LEU A 40 -11.01 -6.77 -15.07
C LEU A 40 -9.77 -7.52 -14.59
N THR A 41 -8.64 -7.25 -15.21
CA THR A 41 -7.33 -7.76 -14.75
C THR A 41 -6.52 -6.59 -14.19
N ILE A 42 -6.27 -6.62 -12.90
CA ILE A 42 -5.54 -5.58 -12.18
C ILE A 42 -4.14 -6.10 -11.82
N ALA A 43 -3.11 -5.48 -12.37
CA ALA A 43 -1.72 -5.75 -11.99
C ALA A 43 -1.40 -4.98 -10.70
N VAL A 44 -0.94 -5.67 -9.66
CA VAL A 44 -0.49 -5.06 -8.40
C VAL A 44 1.02 -5.26 -8.29
N ILE A 45 1.76 -4.15 -8.33
CA ILE A 45 3.22 -4.13 -8.48
C ILE A 45 3.84 -3.50 -7.22
N PRO A 46 4.42 -4.30 -6.29
CA PRO A 46 5.15 -3.80 -5.12
C PRO A 46 6.55 -3.31 -5.47
N LYS A 47 7.23 -2.65 -4.50
CA LYS A 47 8.67 -2.39 -4.61
C LYS A 47 9.50 -3.67 -4.54
N GLY A 48 9.04 -4.64 -3.74
CA GLY A 48 9.65 -5.95 -3.56
C GLY A 48 8.65 -7.00 -3.12
N THR A 49 9.02 -8.28 -3.16
CA THR A 49 8.08 -9.38 -2.88
C THR A 49 8.41 -10.18 -1.63
N THR A 50 9.46 -9.84 -0.87
CA THR A 50 10.00 -10.69 0.20
C THR A 50 9.65 -10.26 1.62
N HIS A 51 9.11 -9.05 1.85
CA HIS A 51 8.86 -8.47 3.16
C HIS A 51 7.43 -8.70 3.63
N ASP A 52 7.21 -8.74 4.95
CA ASP A 52 5.88 -8.91 5.55
C ASP A 52 4.96 -7.73 5.19
N PHE A 53 5.50 -6.53 5.07
CA PHE A 53 4.78 -5.35 4.60
C PHE A 53 4.11 -5.58 3.22
N TRP A 54 4.85 -6.12 2.24
CA TRP A 54 4.31 -6.39 0.90
C TRP A 54 3.32 -7.53 0.89
N ARG A 55 3.52 -8.55 1.74
CA ARG A 55 2.54 -9.62 1.91
C ARG A 55 1.19 -9.10 2.42
N ALA A 56 1.21 -8.11 3.30
CA ALA A 56 -0.02 -7.49 3.79
C ALA A 56 -0.73 -6.68 2.69
N ILE A 57 0.02 -5.95 1.84
CA ILE A 57 -0.54 -5.28 0.66
C ILE A 57 -1.18 -6.30 -0.30
N HIS A 58 -0.49 -7.40 -0.58
CA HIS A 58 -1.02 -8.47 -1.43
C HIS A 58 -2.33 -9.04 -0.87
N ALA A 59 -2.37 -9.35 0.42
CA ALA A 59 -3.57 -9.85 1.09
C ALA A 59 -4.75 -8.87 0.96
N GLY A 60 -4.51 -7.57 1.14
CA GLY A 60 -5.51 -6.53 0.96
C GLY A 60 -6.03 -6.44 -0.48
N ALA A 61 -5.15 -6.54 -1.47
CA ALA A 61 -5.52 -6.56 -2.87
C ALA A 61 -6.39 -7.77 -3.23
N VAL A 62 -6.04 -8.96 -2.73
CA VAL A 62 -6.84 -10.19 -2.91
C VAL A 62 -8.19 -10.08 -2.22
N GLN A 63 -8.23 -9.54 -0.99
CA GLN A 63 -9.49 -9.29 -0.29
C GLN A 63 -10.43 -8.42 -1.13
N ALA A 64 -9.94 -7.30 -1.65
CA ALA A 64 -10.72 -6.39 -2.49
C ALA A 64 -11.28 -7.09 -3.74
N ALA A 65 -10.45 -7.90 -4.42
CA ALA A 65 -10.87 -8.64 -5.60
C ALA A 65 -11.96 -9.69 -5.28
N GLN A 66 -11.83 -10.40 -4.15
CA GLN A 66 -12.83 -11.37 -3.70
C GLN A 66 -14.18 -10.70 -3.38
N GLU A 67 -14.16 -9.58 -2.64
CA GLU A 67 -15.38 -8.83 -2.31
C GLU A 67 -16.08 -8.24 -3.55
N LEU A 68 -15.29 -7.66 -4.47
CA LEU A 68 -15.82 -7.12 -5.73
C LEU A 68 -16.42 -8.24 -6.59
N SER A 69 -15.77 -9.40 -6.65
CA SER A 69 -16.27 -10.56 -7.40
C SER A 69 -17.54 -11.13 -6.79
N ALA A 70 -17.68 -11.12 -5.47
CA ALA A 70 -18.91 -11.54 -4.79
C ALA A 70 -20.10 -10.59 -5.05
N THR A 71 -19.84 -9.33 -5.41
CA THR A 71 -20.87 -8.33 -5.73
C THR A 71 -21.16 -8.17 -7.22
N GLY A 72 -20.59 -9.06 -8.07
CA GLY A 72 -20.90 -9.17 -9.51
C GLY A 72 -19.84 -8.59 -10.45
N ASP A 73 -18.74 -8.05 -9.94
CA ASP A 73 -17.58 -7.68 -10.76
C ASP A 73 -16.63 -8.88 -10.89
N SER A 74 -16.26 -9.24 -12.12
CA SER A 74 -15.18 -10.23 -12.33
C SER A 74 -13.84 -9.52 -12.24
N VAL A 75 -13.14 -9.62 -11.09
CA VAL A 75 -11.85 -8.98 -10.84
C VAL A 75 -10.77 -10.02 -10.59
N LYS A 76 -9.74 -10.01 -11.43
CA LYS A 76 -8.52 -10.82 -11.25
C LYS A 76 -7.36 -9.92 -10.86
N VAL A 77 -6.73 -10.20 -9.73
CA VAL A 77 -5.47 -9.58 -9.31
C VAL A 77 -4.29 -10.41 -9.81
N ILE A 78 -3.30 -9.77 -10.41
CA ILE A 78 -2.00 -10.35 -10.71
C ILE A 78 -0.96 -9.64 -9.85
N TRP A 79 -0.34 -10.38 -8.94
CA TRP A 79 0.75 -9.89 -8.09
C TRP A 79 2.09 -10.22 -8.72
N LYS A 80 2.86 -9.19 -9.09
CA LYS A 80 4.21 -9.35 -9.64
C LYS A 80 5.01 -8.08 -9.44
N GLY A 81 6.23 -8.22 -8.96
CA GLY A 81 7.18 -7.13 -8.78
C GLY A 81 8.60 -7.65 -8.71
N PRO A 82 9.58 -6.77 -8.47
CA PRO A 82 10.95 -7.16 -8.20
C PRO A 82 11.04 -8.07 -6.99
N LEU A 83 12.06 -8.93 -6.95
CA LEU A 83 12.37 -9.71 -5.76
C LEU A 83 12.89 -8.79 -4.64
N ARG A 84 13.68 -7.79 -5.01
CA ARG A 84 14.34 -6.84 -4.10
C ARG A 84 13.90 -5.41 -4.39
N GLU A 85 13.87 -4.58 -3.36
CA GLU A 85 13.45 -3.17 -3.44
C GLU A 85 14.52 -2.21 -4.00
N ASP A 86 15.60 -2.72 -4.59
CA ASP A 86 16.65 -1.95 -5.27
C ASP A 86 16.75 -2.26 -6.77
N ASP A 87 15.86 -3.09 -7.30
CA ASP A 87 15.84 -3.47 -8.71
C ASP A 87 14.86 -2.60 -9.51
N ARG A 88 15.29 -1.36 -9.80
CA ARG A 88 14.50 -0.39 -10.58
C ARG A 88 14.20 -0.90 -11.99
N GLU A 89 15.21 -1.50 -12.64
CA GLU A 89 15.06 -2.00 -14.02
C GLU A 89 14.02 -3.10 -14.10
N GLN A 90 14.01 -4.02 -13.14
CA GLN A 90 13.01 -5.07 -13.08
C GLN A 90 11.60 -4.50 -12.86
N GLN A 91 11.45 -3.46 -12.03
CA GLN A 91 10.13 -2.84 -11.84
C GLN A 91 9.62 -2.16 -13.11
N VAL A 92 10.50 -1.48 -13.87
CA VAL A 92 10.17 -0.92 -15.19
C VAL A 92 9.72 -2.01 -16.16
N GLN A 93 10.50 -3.09 -16.29
CA GLN A 93 10.16 -4.23 -17.17
C GLN A 93 8.83 -4.88 -16.81
N VAL A 94 8.50 -4.96 -15.52
CA VAL A 94 7.22 -5.50 -15.04
C VAL A 94 6.06 -4.61 -15.49
N ILE A 95 6.19 -3.29 -15.37
CA ILE A 95 5.17 -2.33 -15.86
C ILE A 95 4.97 -2.47 -17.36
N GLU A 96 6.04 -2.39 -18.13
CA GLU A 96 6.01 -2.51 -19.59
C GLU A 96 5.41 -3.85 -20.05
N GLY A 97 5.76 -4.93 -19.36
CA GLY A 97 5.19 -6.25 -19.59
C GLY A 97 3.68 -6.31 -19.37
N PHE A 98 3.15 -5.66 -18.34
CA PHE A 98 1.71 -5.59 -18.11
C PHE A 98 0.98 -4.67 -19.06
N VAL A 99 1.59 -3.55 -19.45
CA VAL A 99 1.05 -2.68 -20.50
C VAL A 99 0.93 -3.45 -21.82
N SER A 100 1.97 -4.20 -22.21
CA SER A 100 1.97 -5.03 -23.42
C SER A 100 0.93 -6.16 -23.36
N GLN A 101 0.62 -6.70 -22.19
CA GLN A 101 -0.42 -7.72 -21.97
C GLN A 101 -1.84 -7.13 -21.98
N GLY A 102 -2.00 -5.81 -22.01
CA GLY A 102 -3.29 -5.14 -22.02
C GLY A 102 -4.09 -5.37 -20.74
N VAL A 103 -3.44 -5.32 -19.55
CA VAL A 103 -4.17 -5.35 -18.29
C VAL A 103 -5.13 -4.17 -18.17
N SER A 104 -6.20 -4.32 -17.40
CA SER A 104 -7.21 -3.28 -17.27
C SER A 104 -6.73 -2.05 -16.50
N GLY A 105 -5.79 -2.25 -15.57
CA GLY A 105 -5.18 -1.19 -14.78
C GLY A 105 -4.03 -1.69 -13.92
N ILE A 106 -3.22 -0.76 -13.43
CA ILE A 106 -2.04 -1.01 -12.61
C ILE A 106 -2.21 -0.35 -11.24
N VAL A 107 -1.94 -1.08 -10.18
CA VAL A 107 -1.75 -0.57 -8.81
C VAL A 107 -0.26 -0.69 -8.51
N LEU A 108 0.44 0.44 -8.40
CA LEU A 108 1.90 0.50 -8.34
C LEU A 108 2.38 1.13 -7.04
N ALA A 109 3.31 0.49 -6.34
CA ALA A 109 4.16 1.12 -5.35
C ALA A 109 5.51 1.47 -6.01
N PRO A 110 5.77 2.73 -6.39
CA PRO A 110 7.00 3.10 -7.06
C PRO A 110 8.22 2.90 -6.15
N LEU A 111 9.21 2.16 -6.63
CA LEU A 111 10.47 1.97 -5.93
C LEU A 111 11.29 3.27 -5.93
N ASP A 112 11.19 4.03 -7.02
CA ASP A 112 11.86 5.31 -7.21
C ASP A 112 10.88 6.32 -7.83
N ASN A 113 10.79 7.52 -7.23
CA ASN A 113 9.83 8.55 -7.60
C ASN A 113 10.10 9.23 -8.94
N HIS A 114 11.32 9.13 -9.48
CA HIS A 114 11.71 9.68 -10.77
C HIS A 114 11.79 8.61 -11.86
N ALA A 115 12.44 7.48 -11.59
CA ALA A 115 12.68 6.43 -12.58
C ALA A 115 11.38 5.82 -13.12
N LEU A 116 10.32 5.80 -12.30
CA LEU A 116 9.02 5.23 -12.68
C LEU A 116 8.06 6.23 -13.34
N VAL A 117 8.44 7.50 -13.49
CA VAL A 117 7.61 8.53 -14.15
C VAL A 117 7.28 8.12 -15.57
N ARG A 118 8.32 7.90 -16.40
CA ARG A 118 8.13 7.56 -17.81
C ARG A 118 7.31 6.27 -18.03
N PRO A 119 7.59 5.15 -17.36
CA PRO A 119 6.77 3.95 -17.47
C PRO A 119 5.28 4.17 -17.16
N VAL A 120 4.96 4.98 -16.16
CA VAL A 120 3.56 5.31 -15.79
C VAL A 120 2.91 6.22 -16.84
N GLU A 121 3.63 7.21 -17.36
CA GLU A 121 3.14 8.06 -18.45
C GLU A 121 2.90 7.28 -19.74
N ASP A 122 3.76 6.34 -20.05
CA ASP A 122 3.63 5.49 -21.24
C ASP A 122 2.47 4.48 -21.06
N ALA A 123 2.25 3.94 -19.84
CA ALA A 123 1.06 3.16 -19.50
C ALA A 123 -0.23 3.96 -19.74
N LYS A 124 -0.28 5.21 -19.26
CA LYS A 124 -1.42 6.11 -19.49
C LYS A 124 -1.68 6.37 -20.98
N LYS A 125 -0.64 6.64 -21.79
CA LYS A 125 -0.76 6.81 -23.24
C LYS A 125 -1.28 5.54 -23.94
N ALA A 126 -0.92 4.37 -23.42
CA ALA A 126 -1.42 3.08 -23.89
C ALA A 126 -2.86 2.76 -23.40
N GLY A 127 -3.49 3.65 -22.64
CA GLY A 127 -4.83 3.45 -22.12
C GLY A 127 -4.92 2.55 -20.88
N VAL A 128 -3.79 2.31 -20.19
CA VAL A 128 -3.71 1.55 -18.95
C VAL A 128 -3.55 2.51 -17.76
N PRO A 129 -4.63 2.81 -17.03
CA PRO A 129 -4.59 3.71 -15.88
C PRO A 129 -3.75 3.14 -14.73
N THR A 130 -3.15 4.03 -13.93
CA THR A 130 -2.32 3.65 -12.79
C THR A 130 -2.81 4.34 -11.51
N VAL A 131 -3.04 3.55 -10.46
CA VAL A 131 -3.21 4.01 -9.08
C VAL A 131 -1.90 3.79 -8.34
N ILE A 132 -1.39 4.84 -7.72
CA ILE A 132 -0.15 4.79 -6.94
C ILE A 132 -0.48 4.47 -5.48
N ILE A 133 0.28 3.56 -4.87
CA ILE A 133 0.18 3.20 -3.46
C ILE A 133 1.53 3.35 -2.74
N ASP A 134 1.52 3.46 -1.42
CA ASP A 134 2.69 3.46 -0.52
C ASP A 134 3.63 4.66 -0.72
N SER A 135 4.22 4.81 -1.89
CA SER A 135 5.28 5.78 -2.16
C SER A 135 4.91 6.68 -3.34
N GLY A 136 5.22 7.97 -3.24
CA GLY A 136 4.89 8.95 -4.25
C GLY A 136 5.64 8.79 -5.57
N LEU A 137 5.08 9.35 -6.63
CA LEU A 137 5.66 9.45 -7.97
C LEU A 137 5.62 10.93 -8.39
N GLU A 138 6.68 11.45 -9.01
CA GLU A 138 6.73 12.82 -9.50
C GLU A 138 6.07 12.97 -10.88
N SER A 139 4.79 12.63 -10.96
CA SER A 139 3.99 12.73 -12.17
C SER A 139 2.52 12.90 -11.83
N ASP A 140 1.79 13.64 -12.67
CA ASP A 140 0.33 13.76 -12.63
C ASP A 140 -0.37 12.69 -13.49
N ALA A 141 0.37 11.72 -14.00
CA ALA A 141 -0.18 10.68 -14.87
C ALA A 141 -1.01 9.63 -14.11
N MET A 142 -0.92 9.60 -12.77
CA MET A 142 -1.69 8.69 -11.92
C MET A 142 -3.15 9.13 -11.74
N GLU A 143 -4.02 8.16 -11.50
CA GLU A 143 -5.44 8.42 -11.23
C GLU A 143 -5.72 8.76 -9.76
N SER A 144 -5.02 8.11 -8.83
CA SER A 144 -5.10 8.32 -7.39
C SER A 144 -3.79 7.96 -6.70
N TYR A 145 -3.53 8.57 -5.53
CA TYR A 145 -2.41 8.23 -4.64
C TYR A 145 -2.93 7.83 -3.26
N ILE A 146 -2.64 6.60 -2.85
CA ILE A 146 -3.12 5.99 -1.60
C ILE A 146 -1.91 5.60 -0.75
N SER A 147 -1.68 6.31 0.33
CA SER A 147 -0.50 6.11 1.17
C SER A 147 -0.74 6.49 2.61
N THR A 148 0.20 6.15 3.46
CA THR A 148 0.39 6.76 4.78
C THR A 148 0.77 8.23 4.64
N ASP A 149 0.37 9.08 5.58
CA ASP A 149 1.05 10.36 5.82
C ASP A 149 2.45 10.07 6.38
N ASN A 150 3.40 9.94 5.45
CA ASN A 150 4.78 9.54 5.76
C ASN A 150 5.50 10.58 6.62
N ARG A 151 5.27 11.88 6.36
CA ARG A 151 5.84 12.95 7.16
C ARG A 151 5.37 12.87 8.60
N LYS A 152 4.06 12.65 8.80
CA LYS A 152 3.47 12.45 10.13
C LYS A 152 4.05 11.24 10.84
N GLY A 153 4.31 10.14 10.11
CA GLY A 153 4.98 8.96 10.65
C GLY A 153 6.36 9.27 11.21
N GLY A 154 7.15 10.09 10.50
CA GLY A 154 8.44 10.60 10.97
C GLY A 154 8.32 11.50 12.21
N GLU A 155 7.34 12.40 12.22
CA GLU A 155 7.06 13.26 13.38
C GLU A 155 6.69 12.45 14.62
N LEU A 156 5.84 11.43 14.50
CA LEU A 156 5.49 10.54 15.60
C LEU A 156 6.71 9.79 16.16
N ALA A 157 7.62 9.35 15.28
CA ALA A 157 8.86 8.72 15.68
C ALA A 157 9.78 9.68 16.44
N ALA A 158 9.88 10.94 15.99
CA ALA A 158 10.64 11.98 16.65
C ALA A 158 10.06 12.32 18.03
N ASP A 159 8.74 12.47 18.15
CA ASP A 159 8.07 12.72 19.43
C ASP A 159 8.29 11.56 20.41
N ARG A 160 8.20 10.31 19.92
CA ARG A 160 8.49 9.13 20.75
C ARG A 160 9.93 9.13 21.25
N LEU A 161 10.90 9.29 20.35
CA LEU A 161 12.32 9.27 20.73
C LEU A 161 12.70 10.47 21.60
N GLY A 162 12.21 11.66 21.25
CA GLY A 162 12.44 12.89 22.01
C GLY A 162 11.93 12.81 23.45
N THR A 163 10.72 12.24 23.65
CA THR A 163 10.16 11.98 24.96
C THR A 163 10.99 10.98 25.77
N LEU A 164 11.40 9.88 25.16
CA LEU A 164 12.24 8.85 25.80
C LEU A 164 13.60 9.39 26.27
N LEU A 165 14.16 10.34 25.53
CA LEU A 165 15.45 10.97 25.84
C LEU A 165 15.34 12.19 26.75
N GLY A 166 14.12 12.61 27.13
CA GLY A 166 13.90 13.84 27.90
C GLY A 166 14.38 15.09 27.19
N GLY A 167 14.29 15.09 25.86
CA GLY A 167 14.60 16.23 24.99
C GLY A 167 16.08 16.54 24.77
N LYS A 168 17.02 15.62 25.12
CA LYS A 168 18.45 15.82 24.98
C LYS A 168 19.21 14.54 24.70
N GLY A 169 20.39 14.63 24.09
CA GLY A 169 21.27 13.50 23.78
C GLY A 169 21.65 13.42 22.31
N ASN A 170 22.44 12.41 21.96
CA ASN A 170 22.91 12.14 20.61
C ASN A 170 22.02 11.11 19.93
N VAL A 171 21.52 11.43 18.74
CA VAL A 171 20.63 10.57 17.95
C VAL A 171 21.24 10.29 16.59
N LEU A 172 21.10 9.07 16.12
CA LEU A 172 21.48 8.61 14.80
C LEU A 172 20.20 8.36 13.97
N VAL A 173 20.20 8.85 12.74
CA VAL A 173 19.17 8.53 11.74
C VAL A 173 19.85 7.73 10.63
N MET A 174 19.43 6.48 10.45
CA MET A 174 19.86 5.67 9.31
C MET A 174 18.79 5.74 8.23
N ARG A 175 19.11 6.33 7.09
CA ARG A 175 18.19 6.46 5.94
C ARG A 175 17.98 5.11 5.25
N TYR A 176 16.98 5.06 4.35
CA TYR A 176 16.70 3.83 3.61
C TYR A 176 17.41 3.76 2.26
N ALA A 177 16.96 4.52 1.28
CA ALA A 177 17.48 4.52 -0.10
C ALA A 177 17.13 5.83 -0.82
N GLU A 178 17.99 6.29 -1.70
CA GLU A 178 17.70 7.42 -2.58
C GLU A 178 16.56 7.08 -3.55
N GLY A 179 15.72 8.07 -3.86
CA GLY A 179 14.57 7.94 -4.77
C GLY A 179 13.32 7.34 -4.10
N SER A 180 13.40 6.83 -2.87
CA SER A 180 12.21 6.36 -2.14
C SER A 180 11.49 7.55 -1.49
N ALA A 181 10.42 8.06 -2.12
CA ALA A 181 9.68 9.21 -1.63
C ALA A 181 9.11 9.02 -0.22
N SER A 182 8.51 7.85 0.07
CA SER A 182 7.89 7.58 1.37
C SER A 182 8.89 7.66 2.52
N THR A 183 10.07 7.05 2.38
CA THR A 183 11.09 7.06 3.44
C THR A 183 11.77 8.41 3.57
N THR A 184 11.98 9.13 2.46
CA THR A 184 12.48 10.51 2.48
C THR A 184 11.53 11.44 3.26
N GLU A 185 10.22 11.30 3.09
CA GLU A 185 9.23 12.07 3.85
C GLU A 185 9.28 11.72 5.36
N ARG A 186 9.44 10.44 5.73
CA ARG A 186 9.61 10.00 7.13
C ARG A 186 10.87 10.59 7.75
N GLU A 187 11.98 10.51 7.04
CA GLU A 187 13.27 11.06 7.47
C GLU A 187 13.21 12.56 7.68
N ASN A 188 12.62 13.30 6.73
CA ASN A 188 12.46 14.75 6.83
C ASN A 188 11.50 15.13 7.96
N GLY A 189 10.35 14.43 8.10
CA GLY A 189 9.41 14.64 9.20
C GLY A 189 10.07 14.43 10.56
N PHE A 190 10.88 13.39 10.70
CA PHE A 190 11.64 13.12 11.92
C PHE A 190 12.66 14.22 12.23
N LEU A 191 13.49 14.60 11.26
CA LEU A 191 14.56 15.59 11.47
C LEU A 191 13.98 16.98 11.76
N ASP A 192 12.96 17.42 11.03
CA ASP A 192 12.32 18.72 11.22
C ASP A 192 11.60 18.78 12.58
N ARG A 193 10.97 17.67 13.01
CA ARG A 193 10.30 17.57 14.30
C ARG A 193 11.30 17.60 15.45
N LEU A 194 12.42 16.89 15.35
CA LEU A 194 13.50 16.99 16.35
C LEU A 194 14.02 18.42 16.46
N LYS A 195 14.33 19.05 15.33
CA LYS A 195 14.85 20.40 15.30
C LYS A 195 13.89 21.43 15.94
N SER A 196 12.61 21.28 15.72
CA SER A 196 11.59 22.24 16.20
C SER A 196 11.16 21.99 17.65
N ALA A 197 10.95 20.72 18.04
CA ALA A 197 10.38 20.36 19.33
C ALA A 197 11.40 19.90 20.38
N TYR A 198 12.57 19.43 19.94
CA TYR A 198 13.61 18.86 20.82
C TYR A 198 14.98 19.41 20.50
N PRO A 199 15.21 20.75 20.57
CA PRO A 199 16.47 21.39 20.16
C PRO A 199 17.70 20.98 20.97
N GLY A 200 17.52 20.32 22.13
CA GLY A 200 18.59 19.74 22.92
C GLY A 200 19.08 18.39 22.41
N ILE A 201 18.42 17.80 21.41
CA ILE A 201 18.87 16.56 20.76
C ILE A 201 19.79 16.88 19.59
N LYS A 202 20.97 16.29 19.59
CA LYS A 202 21.96 16.42 18.52
C LYS A 202 21.88 15.22 17.59
N VAL A 203 21.64 15.45 16.30
CA VAL A 203 21.74 14.42 15.26
C VAL A 203 23.22 14.26 14.88
N VAL A 204 23.81 13.11 15.19
CA VAL A 204 25.24 12.85 14.96
C VAL A 204 25.53 12.25 13.58
N SER A 205 24.54 11.61 12.96
CA SER A 205 24.57 11.16 11.57
C SER A 205 23.14 11.02 11.02
N SER A 206 22.97 11.44 9.74
CA SER A 206 21.71 11.33 8.99
C SER A 206 21.95 11.26 7.47
N ASP A 207 23.12 10.77 7.07
CA ASP A 207 23.60 10.75 5.69
C ASP A 207 23.94 9.33 5.18
N GLN A 208 23.73 8.30 6.02
CA GLN A 208 24.02 6.91 5.67
C GLN A 208 22.76 6.12 5.37
N TYR A 209 22.80 5.32 4.32
CA TYR A 209 21.68 4.54 3.81
C TYR A 209 21.79 3.06 4.18
N SER A 210 20.69 2.46 4.65
CA SER A 210 20.60 1.04 4.99
C SER A 210 20.66 0.13 3.76
N GLY A 211 20.19 0.63 2.62
CA GLY A 211 19.92 -0.23 1.47
C GLY A 211 18.66 -1.08 1.66
N ALA A 212 18.37 -1.92 0.66
CA ALA A 212 17.08 -2.60 0.51
C ALA A 212 16.95 -3.92 1.29
N THR A 213 18.03 -4.44 1.88
CA THR A 213 18.00 -5.75 2.54
C THR A 213 18.36 -5.66 4.03
N ARG A 214 17.95 -6.67 4.80
CA ARG A 214 18.31 -6.79 6.22
C ARG A 214 19.82 -6.86 6.42
N GLU A 215 20.53 -7.54 5.50
CA GLU A 215 21.99 -7.72 5.53
C GLU A 215 22.71 -6.41 5.27
N THR A 216 22.31 -5.64 4.26
CA THR A 216 22.87 -4.30 4.00
C THR A 216 22.59 -3.37 5.16
N GLY A 217 21.35 -3.38 5.67
CA GLY A 217 20.94 -2.62 6.85
C GLY A 217 21.78 -2.96 8.08
N LYS A 218 22.01 -4.25 8.36
CA LYS A 218 22.85 -4.69 9.48
C LYS A 218 24.29 -4.18 9.33
N ARG A 219 24.90 -4.37 8.16
CA ARG A 219 26.27 -3.92 7.89
C ARG A 219 26.43 -2.41 8.05
N THR A 220 25.50 -1.62 7.51
CA THR A 220 25.51 -0.16 7.69
C THR A 220 25.34 0.21 9.16
N SER A 221 24.47 -0.47 9.89
CA SER A 221 24.25 -0.27 11.31
C SER A 221 25.49 -0.57 12.14
N GLU A 222 26.19 -1.67 11.88
CA GLU A 222 27.45 -2.03 12.55
C GLU A 222 28.51 -0.94 12.34
N ASN A 223 28.66 -0.43 11.13
CA ASN A 223 29.59 0.67 10.83
C ASN A 223 29.24 1.95 11.60
N LEU A 224 27.95 2.31 11.63
CA LEU A 224 27.47 3.48 12.35
C LEU A 224 27.62 3.33 13.87
N LEU A 225 27.31 2.17 14.42
CA LEU A 225 27.44 1.88 15.85
C LEU A 225 28.89 1.82 16.29
N ASN A 226 29.83 1.34 15.46
CA ASN A 226 31.24 1.38 15.72
C ASN A 226 31.78 2.83 15.77
N ARG A 227 31.27 3.69 14.90
CA ARG A 227 31.70 5.10 14.82
C ARG A 227 31.11 5.98 15.93
N PHE A 228 29.84 5.81 16.24
CA PHE A 228 29.07 6.73 17.10
C PHE A 228 28.57 6.09 18.39
N GLY A 229 28.60 4.77 18.51
CA GLY A 229 27.91 4.02 19.57
C GLY A 229 28.48 4.23 20.99
N GLY A 230 29.59 4.95 21.16
CA GLY A 230 30.14 5.32 22.50
C GLY A 230 29.27 6.34 23.23
N ASP A 231 28.79 7.34 22.49
CA ASP A 231 27.98 8.46 23.02
C ASP A 231 26.58 8.54 22.41
N LEU A 232 26.06 7.42 21.92
CA LEU A 232 24.74 7.36 21.27
C LEU A 232 23.65 7.01 22.28
N GLN A 233 22.61 7.84 22.35
CA GLN A 233 21.46 7.61 23.23
C GLN A 233 20.24 7.13 22.47
N GLY A 234 20.11 7.47 21.17
CA GLY A 234 18.93 7.10 20.39
C GLY A 234 19.20 6.84 18.92
N VAL A 235 18.34 6.01 18.31
CA VAL A 235 18.38 5.66 16.89
C VAL A 235 16.97 5.74 16.31
N PHE A 236 16.87 6.24 15.07
CA PHE A 236 15.67 6.14 14.23
C PHE A 236 16.00 5.49 12.89
N VAL A 237 15.11 4.60 12.43
CA VAL A 237 15.19 3.94 11.12
C VAL A 237 13.80 3.91 10.47
N PRO A 238 13.64 4.35 9.18
CA PRO A 238 12.35 4.69 8.60
C PRO A 238 11.59 3.55 7.91
N ASN A 239 12.06 2.28 7.96
CA ASN A 239 11.41 1.16 7.27
C ASN A 239 11.72 -0.21 7.91
N GLU A 240 10.97 -1.25 7.51
CA GLU A 240 11.07 -2.61 8.09
C GLU A 240 12.49 -3.19 8.04
N THR A 241 13.09 -3.28 6.85
CA THR A 241 14.38 -3.97 6.66
C THR A 241 15.54 -3.29 7.36
N GLY A 242 15.58 -1.96 7.31
CA GLY A 242 16.57 -1.17 8.04
C GLY A 242 16.38 -1.30 9.56
N THR A 243 15.13 -1.27 10.06
CA THR A 243 14.83 -1.45 11.48
C THR A 243 15.28 -2.82 11.97
N ILE A 244 15.02 -3.89 11.21
CA ILE A 244 15.52 -5.24 11.55
C ILE A 244 17.05 -5.28 11.51
N GLY A 245 17.68 -4.70 10.50
CA GLY A 245 19.15 -4.65 10.39
C GLY A 245 19.79 -3.95 11.58
N MET A 246 19.25 -2.80 12.01
CA MET A 246 19.71 -2.08 13.19
C MET A 246 19.50 -2.87 14.49
N LEU A 247 18.33 -3.52 14.64
CA LEU A 247 18.04 -4.38 15.78
C LEU A 247 19.09 -5.48 15.92
N LEU A 248 19.36 -6.21 14.84
CA LEU A 248 20.36 -7.28 14.83
C LEU A 248 21.76 -6.76 15.20
N ALA A 249 22.19 -5.63 14.64
CA ALA A 249 23.47 -5.01 14.98
C ALA A 249 23.55 -4.60 16.46
N LEU A 250 22.47 -4.02 17.02
CA LEU A 250 22.38 -3.68 18.43
C LEU A 250 22.45 -4.93 19.33
N GLN A 251 21.82 -6.03 18.93
CA GLN A 251 21.86 -7.31 19.63
C GLN A 251 23.27 -7.88 19.65
N ASP A 252 23.92 -7.98 18.50
CA ASP A 252 25.29 -8.54 18.36
C ASP A 252 26.32 -7.74 19.17
N MET A 253 26.13 -6.42 19.28
CA MET A 253 27.00 -5.53 20.05
C MET A 253 26.61 -5.42 21.54
N GLY A 254 25.59 -6.14 22.00
CA GLY A 254 25.08 -6.08 23.37
C GLY A 254 24.52 -4.71 23.78
N LYS A 255 24.01 -3.92 22.81
CA LYS A 255 23.46 -2.57 22.99
C LYS A 255 21.94 -2.51 22.88
N ALA A 256 21.27 -3.58 22.45
CA ALA A 256 19.81 -3.66 22.40
C ALA A 256 19.19 -3.43 23.78
N GLY A 257 18.17 -2.54 23.86
CA GLY A 257 17.56 -2.08 25.10
C GLY A 257 18.39 -1.07 25.92
N LYS A 258 19.66 -0.80 25.55
CA LYS A 258 20.51 0.22 26.19
C LYS A 258 20.51 1.55 25.43
N ILE A 259 20.43 1.50 24.10
CA ILE A 259 20.22 2.66 23.23
C ILE A 259 18.74 2.71 22.91
N ARG A 260 18.10 3.87 23.06
CA ARG A 260 16.67 4.06 22.71
C ARG A 260 16.50 3.90 21.21
N PHE A 261 15.57 3.02 20.82
CA PHE A 261 15.38 2.69 19.41
C PHE A 261 13.92 2.82 18.99
N VAL A 262 13.68 3.68 17.99
CA VAL A 262 12.39 3.82 17.32
C VAL A 262 12.55 3.45 15.86
N GLY A 263 11.71 2.54 15.39
CA GLY A 263 11.72 2.05 14.02
C GLY A 263 10.42 2.34 13.28
N PHE A 264 10.24 1.63 12.18
CA PHE A 264 9.08 1.74 11.31
C PHE A 264 8.62 0.35 10.86
N ASP A 265 7.30 0.21 10.60
CA ASP A 265 6.63 -1.01 10.19
C ASP A 265 6.59 -2.11 11.26
N ALA A 266 5.76 -3.12 11.04
CA ALA A 266 5.59 -4.25 11.93
C ALA A 266 5.95 -5.57 11.23
N SER A 267 6.69 -6.40 11.95
CA SER A 267 6.93 -7.80 11.60
C SER A 267 7.09 -8.61 12.88
N PRO A 268 6.99 -9.95 12.85
CA PRO A 268 7.10 -10.77 14.06
C PRO A 268 8.34 -10.45 14.90
N ILE A 269 9.51 -10.30 14.25
CA ILE A 269 10.77 -9.99 14.95
C ILE A 269 10.75 -8.61 15.64
N LEU A 270 10.12 -7.61 15.02
CA LEU A 270 10.01 -6.26 15.61
C LEU A 270 9.00 -6.22 16.76
N ILE A 271 7.92 -6.99 16.66
CA ILE A 271 6.94 -7.14 17.74
C ILE A 271 7.57 -7.82 18.97
N ASP A 272 8.36 -8.86 18.75
CA ASP A 272 9.09 -9.53 19.85
C ASP A 272 10.15 -8.61 20.47
N ALA A 273 10.81 -7.77 19.66
CA ALA A 273 11.74 -6.76 20.15
C ALA A 273 11.06 -5.66 20.98
N LEU A 274 9.84 -5.25 20.59
CA LEU A 274 9.02 -4.35 21.43
C LEU A 274 8.67 -4.98 22.78
N ARG A 275 8.21 -6.24 22.79
CA ARG A 275 7.86 -6.96 24.01
C ARG A 275 9.04 -7.17 24.96
N SER A 276 10.21 -7.43 24.39
CA SER A 276 11.45 -7.64 25.17
C SER A 276 12.17 -6.34 25.57
N GLY A 277 11.64 -5.16 25.19
CA GLY A 277 12.25 -3.86 25.50
C GLY A 277 13.54 -3.55 24.73
N GLN A 278 13.78 -4.27 23.63
CA GLN A 278 14.91 -4.02 22.73
C GLN A 278 14.61 -2.94 21.68
N LEU A 279 13.32 -2.64 21.49
CA LEU A 279 12.77 -1.61 20.64
C LEU A 279 11.76 -0.81 21.46
N ASP A 280 11.81 0.51 21.40
CA ASP A 280 11.00 1.40 22.24
C ASP A 280 9.70 1.86 21.56
N GLY A 281 9.61 1.73 20.25
CA GLY A 281 8.44 2.08 19.46
C GLY A 281 8.64 1.82 17.96
N ILE A 282 7.55 1.59 17.27
CA ILE A 282 7.50 1.54 15.80
C ILE A 282 6.33 2.39 15.30
N ALA A 283 6.58 3.20 14.27
CA ALA A 283 5.51 3.82 13.51
C ALA A 283 4.94 2.80 12.52
N VAL A 284 3.68 2.44 12.67
CA VAL A 284 3.05 1.37 11.88
C VAL A 284 2.04 1.95 10.92
N GLN A 285 2.15 1.55 9.67
CA GLN A 285 1.24 1.84 8.57
C GLN A 285 0.10 0.82 8.51
N ASN A 286 -0.83 1.01 7.57
CA ASN A 286 -1.85 0.01 7.28
C ASN A 286 -1.69 -0.55 5.85
N PRO A 287 -0.71 -1.44 5.60
CA PRO A 287 -0.42 -1.97 4.27
C PRO A 287 -1.60 -2.78 3.69
N MET A 288 -2.31 -3.55 4.52
CA MET A 288 -3.47 -4.29 4.04
C MET A 288 -4.55 -3.36 3.49
N ARG A 289 -4.82 -2.22 4.16
CA ARG A 289 -5.74 -1.20 3.67
C ARG A 289 -5.24 -0.54 2.38
N MET A 290 -3.93 -0.32 2.21
CA MET A 290 -3.37 0.23 0.97
C MET A 290 -3.66 -0.67 -0.23
N GLY A 291 -3.36 -1.96 -0.13
CA GLY A 291 -3.64 -2.93 -1.18
C GLY A 291 -5.14 -3.04 -1.49
N TYR A 292 -5.96 -3.10 -0.44
CA TYR A 292 -7.42 -3.14 -0.55
C TYR A 292 -7.97 -1.91 -1.29
N LEU A 293 -7.62 -0.72 -0.83
CA LEU A 293 -8.08 0.53 -1.44
C LEU A 293 -7.50 0.73 -2.84
N GLY A 294 -6.25 0.31 -3.08
CA GLY A 294 -5.64 0.37 -4.40
C GLY A 294 -6.47 -0.33 -5.47
N VAL A 295 -6.88 -1.57 -5.20
CA VAL A 295 -7.73 -2.34 -6.12
C VAL A 295 -9.15 -1.78 -6.18
N LYS A 296 -9.77 -1.40 -5.06
CA LYS A 296 -11.13 -0.81 -5.03
C LYS A 296 -11.18 0.49 -5.83
N THR A 297 -10.20 1.37 -5.65
CA THR A 297 -10.11 2.66 -6.37
C THR A 297 -9.88 2.43 -7.87
N MET A 298 -9.00 1.49 -8.25
CA MET A 298 -8.78 1.15 -9.66
C MET A 298 -10.07 0.64 -10.32
N VAL A 299 -10.79 -0.27 -9.67
CA VAL A 299 -12.05 -0.79 -10.21
C VAL A 299 -13.12 0.29 -10.30
N ALA A 300 -13.23 1.16 -9.30
CA ALA A 300 -14.13 2.31 -9.33
C ALA A 300 -13.82 3.23 -10.52
N HIS A 301 -12.55 3.56 -10.75
CA HIS A 301 -12.11 4.35 -11.90
C HIS A 301 -12.49 3.68 -13.22
N LEU A 302 -12.21 2.39 -13.40
CA LEU A 302 -12.51 1.63 -14.61
C LEU A 302 -14.02 1.50 -14.87
N ARG A 303 -14.86 1.65 -13.85
CA ARG A 303 -16.34 1.69 -13.94
C ARG A 303 -16.88 3.12 -14.11
N GLY A 304 -16.02 4.13 -14.28
CA GLY A 304 -16.41 5.54 -14.43
C GLY A 304 -17.02 6.14 -13.16
N GLN A 305 -16.74 5.54 -11.99
CA GLN A 305 -17.18 6.08 -10.71
C GLN A 305 -16.22 7.17 -10.22
N PRO A 306 -16.68 8.14 -9.44
CA PRO A 306 -15.80 9.15 -8.84
C PRO A 306 -14.80 8.50 -7.87
N ILE A 307 -13.54 8.95 -7.93
CA ILE A 307 -12.48 8.52 -7.04
C ILE A 307 -11.79 9.71 -6.38
N GLU A 308 -11.29 9.52 -5.18
CA GLU A 308 -10.46 10.51 -4.50
C GLU A 308 -9.05 10.53 -5.10
N LYS A 309 -8.48 11.72 -5.27
CA LYS A 309 -7.13 11.89 -5.81
C LYS A 309 -6.04 11.51 -4.80
N ARG A 310 -6.32 11.66 -3.49
CA ARG A 310 -5.42 11.28 -2.41
C ARG A 310 -6.19 10.63 -1.27
N ILE A 311 -5.73 9.48 -0.80
CA ILE A 311 -6.32 8.76 0.33
C ILE A 311 -5.23 8.48 1.35
N ASP A 312 -5.40 8.96 2.58
CA ASP A 312 -4.54 8.62 3.70
C ASP A 312 -5.01 7.31 4.35
N THR A 313 -4.10 6.38 4.52
CA THR A 313 -4.37 5.10 5.18
C THR A 313 -4.09 5.12 6.68
N GLY A 314 -3.54 6.22 7.20
CA GLY A 314 -3.19 6.43 8.59
C GLY A 314 -1.81 5.88 8.97
N VAL A 315 -1.32 6.39 10.12
CA VAL A 315 -0.09 5.91 10.78
C VAL A 315 -0.26 6.00 12.30
N THR A 316 0.25 5.02 13.03
CA THR A 316 0.11 4.95 14.48
C THR A 316 1.44 4.56 15.12
N MET A 317 1.82 5.24 16.22
CA MET A 317 2.95 4.85 17.04
C MET A 317 2.57 3.68 17.93
N VAL A 318 3.13 2.52 17.67
CA VAL A 318 2.98 1.31 18.49
C VAL A 318 4.17 1.22 19.45
N THR A 319 3.86 0.98 20.71
CA THR A 319 4.82 0.93 21.83
C THR A 319 4.53 -0.30 22.69
N PRO A 320 5.44 -0.71 23.59
CA PRO A 320 5.15 -1.81 24.53
C PRO A 320 3.86 -1.62 25.34
N GLN A 321 3.47 -0.37 25.60
CA GLN A 321 2.31 -0.05 26.43
C GLN A 321 0.96 -0.20 25.71
N ASN A 322 0.92 -0.03 24.38
CA ASN A 322 -0.32 -0.11 23.60
C ASN A 322 -0.40 -1.30 22.65
N LEU A 323 0.68 -2.05 22.48
CA LEU A 323 0.81 -3.18 21.53
C LEU A 323 -0.34 -4.20 21.65
N ASP A 324 -0.80 -4.46 22.88
CA ASP A 324 -1.84 -5.46 23.13
C ASP A 324 -3.27 -4.92 23.08
N GLN A 325 -3.47 -3.64 22.79
CA GLN A 325 -4.79 -3.09 22.52
C GLN A 325 -5.39 -3.69 21.23
N PRO A 326 -6.70 -3.93 21.16
CA PRO A 326 -7.34 -4.62 20.03
C PRO A 326 -6.99 -4.00 18.66
N ASP A 327 -7.06 -2.67 18.55
CA ASP A 327 -6.78 -1.96 17.29
C ASP A 327 -5.31 -2.09 16.87
N MET A 328 -4.39 -2.07 17.84
CA MET A 328 -2.97 -2.25 17.58
C MET A 328 -2.66 -3.69 17.17
N LYS A 329 -3.25 -4.69 17.83
CA LYS A 329 -3.13 -6.10 17.44
C LYS A 329 -3.57 -6.33 15.99
N ALA A 330 -4.72 -5.77 15.61
CA ALA A 330 -5.22 -5.88 14.24
C ALA A 330 -4.28 -5.22 13.22
N LEU A 331 -3.63 -4.12 13.60
CA LEU A 331 -2.71 -3.38 12.73
C LEU A 331 -1.36 -4.10 12.57
N VAL A 332 -0.77 -4.61 13.66
CA VAL A 332 0.56 -5.24 13.63
C VAL A 332 0.55 -6.71 13.21
N SER A 333 -0.61 -7.35 13.21
CA SER A 333 -0.78 -8.74 12.81
C SER A 333 -2.04 -8.91 11.95
N PRO A 334 -2.07 -8.30 10.75
CA PRO A 334 -3.22 -8.41 9.87
C PRO A 334 -3.42 -9.87 9.39
N PRO A 335 -4.67 -10.30 9.10
CA PRO A 335 -4.99 -11.69 8.77
C PRO A 335 -4.56 -12.06 7.33
N THR A 336 -3.29 -11.91 7.00
CA THR A 336 -2.74 -12.12 5.66
C THR A 336 -2.94 -13.57 5.18
N ALA A 337 -2.77 -14.54 6.08
CA ALA A 337 -2.93 -15.96 5.76
C ALA A 337 -4.35 -16.30 5.24
N LYS A 338 -5.37 -15.57 5.69
CA LYS A 338 -6.75 -15.77 5.23
C LYS A 338 -6.92 -15.58 3.72
N TYR A 339 -6.12 -14.70 3.13
CA TYR A 339 -6.25 -14.28 1.73
C TYR A 339 -5.16 -14.84 0.82
N LEU A 340 -4.04 -15.30 1.38
CA LEU A 340 -2.88 -15.79 0.62
C LEU A 340 -2.71 -17.31 0.63
N THR A 341 -3.63 -18.06 1.22
CA THR A 341 -3.63 -19.53 1.16
C THR A 341 -4.01 -19.96 -0.26
N GLY A 342 -3.00 -20.40 -1.04
CA GLY A 342 -3.19 -20.89 -2.41
C GLY A 342 -2.77 -19.91 -3.53
N ALA A 343 -2.07 -18.81 -3.19
CA ALA A 343 -1.44 -17.91 -4.17
C ALA A 343 0.03 -18.25 -4.38
#